data_eb3c690c99b0febac07909599973d646
#
_entry.id   eb3c690c99b0febac07909599973d646
#
_cell.length_a   1.000
_cell.length_b   1.000
_cell.length_c   1.000
_cell.angle_alpha   90.00
_cell.angle_beta   90.00
_cell.angle_gamma   90.00
#
_symmetry.space_group_name_H-M   'P 1'
#
loop_
_entity.id
_entity.type
_entity.pdbx_description
1 polymer ?
#
loop_
_entity_poly.entity_id
_entity_poly.type
_entity_poly.pdbx_seq_one_letter_code
_entity_poly.pdbx_strand_id
1 'polypeptide(L)'
;MSRAVRGSEPDGAGPTQEATVYVVDDDPGLCESVDFLLGSIDIHPVLCNSADEFLDAYDGRSPACIVLDVRMPKVSGLRLQERLNEIAPHVAIIFVSAHGDIRMSVSALQAGAMDFLEKPYDPQRLLDAVQSSMLHAVERFSDYATRTSVQRKIYGLTPREREILSLVVEGLPSQNIARRLGMSVKTVDVHRARIKAKTDADSISTLVRDVLRYQVDVPVDRH
;
A
#
# COMPACT_ATOMS: atom_id res chain seq x y z
N MET A 1 20.13 -13.82 48.30
CA MET A 1 19.31 -14.63 47.40
C MET A 1 18.22 -13.70 46.83
N SER A 2 18.46 -13.11 45.69
CA SER A 2 17.51 -12.24 45.05
C SER A 2 17.33 -12.71 43.61
N ARG A 3 16.12 -13.16 43.28
CA ARG A 3 15.75 -13.84 42.04
C ARG A 3 15.29 -12.75 41.03
N ALA A 4 16.14 -12.51 40.05
CA ALA A 4 15.80 -11.58 38.94
C ALA A 4 14.65 -12.17 38.10
N VAL A 5 13.58 -11.43 38.04
CA VAL A 5 12.46 -11.67 37.13
C VAL A 5 12.89 -11.18 35.74
N ARG A 6 13.08 -12.12 34.82
CA ARG A 6 13.26 -11.81 33.39
C ARG A 6 11.90 -11.42 32.84
N GLY A 7 11.75 -10.15 32.47
CA GLY A 7 10.66 -9.67 31.64
C GLY A 7 10.77 -10.30 30.26
N SER A 8 9.72 -11.01 29.83
CA SER A 8 9.55 -11.48 28.47
C SER A 8 9.25 -10.26 27.58
N GLU A 9 10.16 -9.92 26.70
CA GLU A 9 9.90 -9.04 25.57
C GLU A 9 8.83 -9.69 24.67
N PRO A 10 7.90 -8.91 24.10
CA PRO A 10 6.95 -9.44 23.13
C PRO A 10 7.69 -9.63 21.79
N ASP A 11 8.02 -10.89 21.49
CA ASP A 11 8.43 -11.35 20.16
C ASP A 11 7.30 -11.10 19.17
N GLY A 12 7.57 -10.35 18.09
CA GLY A 12 6.64 -10.27 16.98
C GLY A 12 6.57 -8.97 16.16
N ALA A 13 7.44 -7.99 16.38
CA ALA A 13 7.63 -6.92 15.40
C ALA A 13 8.77 -7.35 14.46
N GLY A 14 8.42 -7.82 13.26
CA GLY A 14 9.38 -7.87 12.16
C GLY A 14 9.98 -6.47 11.95
N PRO A 15 11.18 -6.34 11.35
CA PRO A 15 11.84 -5.06 11.19
C PRO A 15 10.84 -4.08 10.56
N THR A 16 10.57 -2.97 11.22
CA THR A 16 9.79 -1.86 10.67
C THR A 16 10.55 -1.42 9.42
N GLN A 17 10.03 -1.76 8.26
CA GLN A 17 10.64 -1.44 6.99
C GLN A 17 10.48 0.06 6.80
N GLU A 18 11.57 0.82 6.94
CA GLU A 18 11.56 2.26 6.70
C GLU A 18 11.24 2.55 5.23
N ALA A 19 10.56 3.67 4.98
CA ALA A 19 10.25 4.06 3.62
C ALA A 19 11.50 4.62 2.94
N THR A 20 11.80 4.15 1.73
CA THR A 20 12.84 4.73 0.87
C THR A 20 12.33 6.03 0.28
N VAL A 21 13.14 7.10 0.38
CA VAL A 21 12.83 8.39 -0.26
C VAL A 21 13.48 8.43 -1.64
N TYR A 22 12.71 8.85 -2.63
CA TYR A 22 13.17 9.12 -4.00
C TYR A 22 12.99 10.61 -4.29
N VAL A 23 13.96 11.20 -4.99
CA VAL A 23 13.85 12.55 -5.55
C VAL A 23 13.88 12.43 -7.06
N VAL A 24 12.83 12.90 -7.72
CA VAL A 24 12.63 12.73 -9.16
C VAL A 24 12.45 14.10 -9.79
N ASP A 25 13.50 14.65 -10.39
CA ASP A 25 13.55 15.97 -11.01
C ASP A 25 14.58 15.95 -12.14
N ASP A 26 14.30 16.58 -13.28
CA ASP A 26 15.23 16.64 -14.43
C ASP A 26 16.36 17.66 -14.26
N ASP A 27 16.36 18.44 -13.17
CA ASP A 27 17.44 19.31 -12.76
C ASP A 27 18.34 18.63 -11.72
N PRO A 28 19.55 18.14 -12.09
CA PRO A 28 20.46 17.49 -11.17
C PRO A 28 20.88 18.38 -9.99
N GLY A 29 21.02 19.69 -10.20
CA GLY A 29 21.40 20.64 -9.15
C GLY A 29 20.30 20.77 -8.09
N LEU A 30 19.05 20.60 -8.49
CA LEU A 30 17.92 20.59 -7.57
C LEU A 30 17.85 19.25 -6.80
N CYS A 31 18.10 18.13 -7.47
CA CYS A 31 18.24 16.84 -6.80
C CYS A 31 19.32 16.87 -5.72
N GLU A 32 20.52 17.41 -6.02
CA GLU A 32 21.62 17.57 -5.05
C GLU A 32 21.24 18.49 -3.89
N SER A 33 20.50 19.57 -4.15
CA SER A 33 20.05 20.50 -3.11
C SER A 33 19.05 19.85 -2.16
N VAL A 34 18.15 19.02 -2.68
CA VAL A 34 17.18 18.24 -1.86
C VAL A 34 17.88 17.14 -1.07
N ASP A 35 18.84 16.43 -1.69
CA ASP A 35 19.68 15.43 -1.01
C ASP A 35 20.44 16.04 0.18
N PHE A 36 21.10 17.19 -0.05
CA PHE A 36 21.80 17.92 1.04
C PHE A 36 20.84 18.31 2.18
N LEU A 37 19.63 18.79 1.83
CA LEU A 37 18.63 19.17 2.82
C LEU A 37 18.15 17.97 3.62
N LEU A 38 17.79 16.84 2.96
CA LEU A 38 17.35 15.62 3.61
C LEU A 38 18.45 14.96 4.43
N GLY A 39 19.71 15.07 4.00
CA GLY A 39 20.89 14.63 4.74
C GLY A 39 21.04 15.32 6.10
N SER A 40 20.50 16.55 6.28
CA SER A 40 20.50 17.24 7.57
C SER A 40 19.66 16.54 8.66
N ILE A 41 18.78 15.63 8.28
CA ILE A 41 17.94 14.81 9.16
C ILE A 41 18.20 13.31 8.94
N ASP A 42 19.38 12.97 8.43
CA ASP A 42 19.85 11.59 8.22
C ASP A 42 19.00 10.76 7.22
N ILE A 43 18.36 11.43 6.26
CA ILE A 43 17.64 10.79 5.14
C ILE A 43 18.49 10.94 3.88
N HIS A 44 18.81 9.78 3.25
CA HIS A 44 19.59 9.73 2.02
C HIS A 44 18.70 9.22 0.88
N PRO A 45 18.20 10.10 0.00
CA PRO A 45 17.28 9.72 -1.06
C PRO A 45 18.00 9.04 -2.23
N VAL A 46 17.25 8.25 -3.00
CA VAL A 46 17.66 7.81 -4.32
C VAL A 46 17.32 8.91 -5.32
N LEU A 47 18.33 9.45 -6.01
CA LEU A 47 18.16 10.53 -6.98
C LEU A 47 17.85 9.92 -8.37
N CYS A 48 16.82 10.43 -9.03
CA CYS A 48 16.40 10.01 -10.37
C CYS A 48 16.17 11.26 -11.23
N ASN A 49 16.76 11.30 -12.41
CA ASN A 49 16.64 12.46 -13.31
C ASN A 49 15.45 12.35 -14.26
N SER A 50 14.65 11.30 -14.12
CA SER A 50 13.44 11.09 -14.92
C SER A 50 12.48 10.10 -14.27
N ALA A 51 11.23 10.12 -14.77
CA ALA A 51 10.22 9.12 -14.39
C ALA A 51 10.64 7.68 -14.74
N ASP A 52 11.35 7.49 -15.87
CA ASP A 52 11.82 6.18 -16.30
C ASP A 52 12.91 5.64 -15.35
N GLU A 53 13.87 6.48 -14.94
CA GLU A 53 14.89 6.09 -13.95
C GLU A 53 14.26 5.69 -12.61
N PHE A 54 13.25 6.44 -12.14
CA PHE A 54 12.54 6.05 -10.95
C PHE A 54 11.84 4.69 -11.10
N LEU A 55 11.15 4.45 -12.22
CA LEU A 55 10.46 3.18 -12.46
C LEU A 55 11.40 1.98 -12.57
N ASP A 56 12.63 2.21 -13.02
CA ASP A 56 13.68 1.18 -13.07
C ASP A 56 14.31 0.93 -11.68
N ALA A 57 14.41 1.96 -10.84
CA ALA A 57 14.97 1.87 -9.49
C ALA A 57 13.99 1.31 -8.46
N TYR A 58 12.68 1.54 -8.62
CA TYR A 58 11.65 1.12 -7.69
C TYR A 58 11.09 -0.26 -8.01
N ASP A 59 11.35 -1.24 -7.16
CA ASP A 59 10.95 -2.64 -7.36
C ASP A 59 9.55 -3.00 -6.83
N GLY A 60 8.85 -2.06 -6.20
CA GLY A 60 7.51 -2.27 -5.62
C GLY A 60 7.47 -3.12 -4.35
N ARG A 61 8.62 -3.44 -3.74
CA ARG A 61 8.72 -4.39 -2.60
C ARG A 61 8.94 -3.72 -1.24
N SER A 62 9.07 -2.41 -1.24
CA SER A 62 9.28 -1.60 -0.04
C SER A 62 8.39 -0.37 -0.04
N PRO A 63 8.06 0.19 1.14
CA PRO A 63 7.37 1.47 1.20
C PRO A 63 8.25 2.57 0.58
N ALA A 64 7.64 3.49 -0.17
CA ALA A 64 8.35 4.56 -0.85
C ALA A 64 7.63 5.91 -0.71
N CYS A 65 8.43 6.96 -0.53
CA CYS A 65 8.03 8.35 -0.61
C CYS A 65 8.77 9.01 -1.78
N ILE A 66 8.07 9.77 -2.63
CA ILE A 66 8.66 10.43 -3.79
C ILE A 66 8.49 11.94 -3.64
N VAL A 67 9.59 12.68 -3.73
CA VAL A 67 9.61 14.12 -4.01
C VAL A 67 9.70 14.26 -5.53
N LEU A 68 8.64 14.72 -6.18
CA LEU A 68 8.44 14.61 -7.61
C LEU A 68 8.23 15.98 -8.26
N ASP A 69 9.08 16.33 -9.21
CA ASP A 69 8.81 17.52 -10.04
C ASP A 69 7.63 17.28 -10.97
N VAL A 70 6.80 18.29 -11.15
CA VAL A 70 5.63 18.23 -12.01
C VAL A 70 6.01 18.27 -13.49
N ARG A 71 7.02 19.10 -13.84
CA ARG A 71 7.38 19.37 -15.24
C ARG A 71 8.71 18.77 -15.62
N MET A 72 8.69 17.53 -16.02
CA MET A 72 9.84 16.81 -16.57
C MET A 72 9.67 16.52 -18.07
N PRO A 73 10.78 16.40 -18.84
CA PRO A 73 10.74 15.97 -20.22
C PRO A 73 10.14 14.57 -20.37
N LYS A 74 9.51 14.29 -21.51
CA LYS A 74 8.90 12.99 -21.89
C LYS A 74 7.68 12.63 -21.02
N VAL A 75 7.87 12.39 -19.71
CA VAL A 75 6.82 11.98 -18.79
C VAL A 75 6.75 12.99 -17.65
N SER A 76 5.64 13.73 -17.56
CA SER A 76 5.41 14.66 -16.47
C SER A 76 5.14 13.93 -15.15
N GLY A 77 5.40 14.60 -14.00
CA GLY A 77 5.12 14.04 -12.69
C GLY A 77 3.66 13.63 -12.49
N LEU A 78 2.70 14.38 -13.06
CA LEU A 78 1.28 14.01 -12.99
C LEU A 78 0.98 12.70 -13.74
N ARG A 79 1.63 12.49 -14.89
CA ARG A 79 1.51 11.21 -15.62
C ARG A 79 2.15 10.06 -14.87
N LEU A 80 3.26 10.30 -14.18
CA LEU A 80 3.87 9.31 -13.31
C LEU A 80 2.93 8.96 -12.14
N GLN A 81 2.27 9.95 -11.52
CA GLN A 81 1.27 9.72 -10.48
C GLN A 81 0.12 8.84 -10.98
N GLU A 82 -0.46 9.15 -12.15
CA GLU A 82 -1.52 8.33 -12.77
C GLU A 82 -1.08 6.86 -12.88
N ARG A 83 0.12 6.62 -13.41
CA ARG A 83 0.68 5.28 -13.56
C ARG A 83 0.93 4.59 -12.20
N LEU A 84 1.45 5.31 -11.21
CA LEU A 84 1.69 4.77 -9.87
C LEU A 84 0.39 4.43 -9.15
N ASN A 85 -0.67 5.19 -9.34
CA ASN A 85 -1.98 4.86 -8.79
C ASN A 85 -2.51 3.50 -9.27
N GLU A 86 -2.12 3.07 -10.48
CA GLU A 86 -2.49 1.76 -11.03
C GLU A 86 -1.58 0.62 -10.53
N ILE A 87 -0.25 0.84 -10.54
CA ILE A 87 0.72 -0.24 -10.29
C ILE A 87 1.27 -0.31 -8.87
N ALA A 88 1.30 0.82 -8.16
CA ALA A 88 1.88 0.98 -6.83
C ALA A 88 1.13 2.06 -6.00
N PRO A 89 -0.18 1.89 -5.73
CA PRO A 89 -1.03 2.92 -5.10
C PRO A 89 -0.63 3.26 -3.65
N HIS A 90 0.31 2.52 -3.09
CA HIS A 90 0.84 2.72 -1.74
C HIS A 90 2.01 3.73 -1.68
N VAL A 91 2.57 4.12 -2.82
CA VAL A 91 3.65 5.12 -2.88
C VAL A 91 3.10 6.48 -2.46
N ALA A 92 3.79 7.13 -1.52
CA ALA A 92 3.46 8.48 -1.08
C ALA A 92 4.15 9.50 -2.01
N ILE A 93 3.38 10.43 -2.58
CA ILE A 93 3.89 11.41 -3.56
C ILE A 93 3.76 12.82 -2.99
N ILE A 94 4.87 13.56 -2.97
CA ILE A 94 4.94 14.99 -2.71
C ILE A 94 5.33 15.67 -4.01
N PHE A 95 4.49 16.54 -4.52
CA PHE A 95 4.85 17.33 -5.69
C PHE A 95 5.65 18.57 -5.31
N VAL A 96 6.61 18.90 -6.17
CA VAL A 96 7.36 20.15 -6.11
C VAL A 96 7.31 20.80 -7.50
N SER A 97 6.98 22.08 -7.61
CA SER A 97 6.82 22.74 -8.92
C SER A 97 7.16 24.21 -8.89
N ALA A 98 7.87 24.69 -9.91
CA ALA A 98 8.13 26.13 -10.11
C ALA A 98 6.89 26.89 -10.63
N HIS A 99 5.86 26.19 -11.10
CA HIS A 99 4.65 26.77 -11.67
C HIS A 99 3.43 25.95 -11.20
N GLY A 100 3.03 26.16 -9.95
CA GLY A 100 1.83 25.56 -9.40
C GLY A 100 0.65 26.50 -9.60
N ASP A 101 -0.28 26.18 -10.53
CA ASP A 101 -1.59 26.80 -10.46
C ASP A 101 -2.45 26.05 -9.43
N ILE A 102 -3.43 26.74 -8.85
CA ILE A 102 -4.35 26.16 -7.84
C ILE A 102 -5.07 24.91 -8.38
N ARG A 103 -5.40 24.89 -9.67
CA ARG A 103 -6.12 23.74 -10.27
C ARG A 103 -5.24 22.51 -10.33
N MET A 104 -3.97 22.68 -10.68
CA MET A 104 -2.99 21.59 -10.75
C MET A 104 -2.75 20.99 -9.37
N SER A 105 -2.52 21.83 -8.35
CA SER A 105 -2.32 21.33 -6.98
C SER A 105 -3.54 20.61 -6.44
N VAL A 106 -4.74 21.15 -6.64
CA VAL A 106 -6.01 20.49 -6.24
C VAL A 106 -6.17 19.15 -6.94
N SER A 107 -5.92 19.09 -8.26
CA SER A 107 -6.02 17.82 -9.02
C SER A 107 -5.03 16.77 -8.53
N ALA A 108 -3.78 17.16 -8.27
CA ALA A 108 -2.76 16.26 -7.74
C ALA A 108 -3.14 15.69 -6.36
N LEU A 109 -3.64 16.54 -5.45
CA LEU A 109 -4.10 16.12 -4.13
C LEU A 109 -5.34 15.22 -4.21
N GLN A 110 -6.32 15.54 -5.06
CA GLN A 110 -7.49 14.70 -5.31
C GLN A 110 -7.13 13.34 -5.92
N ALA A 111 -6.04 13.30 -6.70
CA ALA A 111 -5.48 12.06 -7.24
C ALA A 111 -4.63 11.28 -6.23
N GLY A 112 -4.54 11.72 -4.97
CA GLY A 112 -3.92 10.98 -3.87
C GLY A 112 -2.50 11.40 -3.51
N ALA A 113 -1.97 12.51 -4.06
CA ALA A 113 -0.72 13.11 -3.58
C ALA A 113 -0.85 13.52 -2.10
N MET A 114 0.26 13.42 -1.37
CA MET A 114 0.33 13.76 0.05
C MET A 114 0.43 15.27 0.27
N ASP A 115 1.23 15.95 -0.56
CA ASP A 115 1.37 17.40 -0.51
C ASP A 115 1.79 17.96 -1.88
N PHE A 116 1.71 19.27 -2.02
CA PHE A 116 2.13 20.04 -3.19
C PHE A 116 2.86 21.31 -2.75
N LEU A 117 4.14 21.42 -3.08
CA LEU A 117 5.01 22.54 -2.71
C LEU A 117 5.37 23.37 -3.94
N GLU A 118 5.19 24.69 -3.85
CA GLU A 118 5.61 25.63 -4.90
C GLU A 118 7.05 26.11 -4.65
N LYS A 119 7.91 26.04 -5.68
CA LYS A 119 9.27 26.57 -5.67
C LYS A 119 9.23 28.12 -5.81
N PRO A 120 9.95 28.90 -4.98
CA PRO A 120 10.80 28.47 -3.86
C PRO A 120 9.96 28.12 -2.63
N TYR A 121 10.21 26.96 -2.02
CA TYR A 121 9.56 26.51 -0.79
C TYR A 121 10.45 26.72 0.43
N ASP A 122 9.83 26.80 1.61
CA ASP A 122 10.53 26.76 2.88
C ASP A 122 11.17 25.36 3.07
N PRO A 123 12.50 25.28 3.30
CA PRO A 123 13.18 24.02 3.55
C PRO A 123 12.54 23.17 4.66
N GLN A 124 12.12 23.80 5.76
CA GLN A 124 11.48 23.07 6.86
C GLN A 124 10.16 22.41 6.43
N ARG A 125 9.39 23.08 5.57
CA ARG A 125 8.15 22.53 5.04
C ARG A 125 8.38 21.27 4.20
N LEU A 126 9.44 21.21 3.41
CA LEU A 126 9.80 19.99 2.66
C LEU A 126 10.20 18.87 3.62
N LEU A 127 11.01 19.15 4.65
CA LEU A 127 11.40 18.17 5.66
C LEU A 127 10.18 17.58 6.36
N ASP A 128 9.26 18.41 6.82
CA ASP A 128 8.04 18.01 7.51
C ASP A 128 7.14 17.15 6.59
N ALA A 129 6.99 17.55 5.33
CA ALA A 129 6.22 16.81 4.33
C ALA A 129 6.82 15.44 4.05
N VAL A 130 8.15 15.32 3.92
CA VAL A 130 8.83 14.05 3.68
C VAL A 130 8.68 13.12 4.89
N GLN A 131 8.95 13.59 6.10
CA GLN A 131 8.81 12.78 7.31
C GLN A 131 7.37 12.26 7.48
N SER A 132 6.37 13.12 7.32
CA SER A 132 4.96 12.71 7.37
C SER A 132 4.63 11.69 6.28
N SER A 133 5.10 11.91 5.05
CA SER A 133 4.82 11.02 3.93
C SER A 133 5.51 9.66 4.06
N MET A 134 6.69 9.58 4.66
CA MET A 134 7.36 8.30 4.97
C MET A 134 6.52 7.45 5.91
N LEU A 135 5.95 8.03 6.96
CA LEU A 135 5.07 7.30 7.89
C LEU A 135 3.83 6.76 7.17
N HIS A 136 3.19 7.61 6.36
CA HIS A 136 2.04 7.19 5.56
C HIS A 136 2.38 6.12 4.50
N ALA A 137 3.59 6.19 3.90
CA ALA A 137 4.06 5.19 2.95
C ALA A 137 4.18 3.81 3.62
N VAL A 138 4.69 3.74 4.84
CA VAL A 138 4.80 2.48 5.61
C VAL A 138 3.41 1.89 5.89
N GLU A 139 2.46 2.70 6.36
CA GLU A 139 1.08 2.26 6.63
C GLU A 139 0.39 1.77 5.35
N ARG A 140 0.43 2.58 4.28
CA ARG A 140 -0.18 2.23 2.99
C ARG A 140 0.43 0.96 2.39
N PHE A 141 1.75 0.79 2.50
CA PHE A 141 2.44 -0.40 2.01
C PHE A 141 2.01 -1.64 2.79
N SER A 142 1.91 -1.56 4.12
CA SER A 142 1.43 -2.65 4.97
C SER A 142 0.01 -3.08 4.60
N ASP A 143 -0.89 -2.12 4.42
CA ASP A 143 -2.28 -2.38 4.01
C ASP A 143 -2.34 -2.99 2.60
N TYR A 144 -1.56 -2.46 1.66
CA TYR A 144 -1.45 -2.98 0.29
C TYR A 144 -0.90 -4.40 0.25
N ALA A 145 0.16 -4.68 1.00
CA ALA A 145 0.77 -6.00 1.10
C ALA A 145 -0.22 -7.03 1.69
N THR A 146 -0.93 -6.64 2.75
CA THR A 146 -1.95 -7.47 3.38
C THR A 146 -3.12 -7.73 2.41
N ARG A 147 -3.65 -6.68 1.77
CA ARG A 147 -4.71 -6.82 0.75
C ARG A 147 -4.30 -7.77 -0.36
N THR A 148 -3.11 -7.58 -0.91
CA THR A 148 -2.57 -8.42 -2.00
C THR A 148 -2.39 -9.88 -1.56
N SER A 149 -1.94 -10.10 -0.33
CA SER A 149 -1.81 -11.45 0.26
C SER A 149 -3.17 -12.12 0.39
N VAL A 150 -4.17 -11.45 0.97
CA VAL A 150 -5.54 -11.97 1.10
C VAL A 150 -6.15 -12.25 -0.27
N GLN A 151 -6.01 -11.33 -1.23
CA GLN A 151 -6.49 -11.49 -2.59
C GLN A 151 -5.89 -12.73 -3.27
N ARG A 152 -4.58 -12.93 -3.17
CA ARG A 152 -3.88 -14.11 -3.72
C ARG A 152 -4.40 -15.41 -3.11
N LYS A 153 -4.60 -15.44 -1.79
CA LYS A 153 -5.15 -16.59 -1.08
C LYS A 153 -6.56 -16.94 -1.58
N ILE A 154 -7.41 -15.93 -1.82
CA ILE A 154 -8.77 -16.10 -2.34
C ILE A 154 -8.75 -16.63 -3.79
N TYR A 155 -7.87 -16.10 -4.64
CA TYR A 155 -7.71 -16.62 -6.01
C TYR A 155 -7.25 -18.09 -6.05
N GLY A 156 -6.54 -18.58 -5.04
CA GLY A 156 -6.16 -19.99 -4.89
C GLY A 156 -7.32 -20.93 -4.49
N LEU A 157 -8.50 -20.39 -4.17
CA LEU A 157 -9.68 -21.18 -3.88
C LEU A 157 -10.34 -21.70 -5.16
N THR A 158 -10.98 -22.88 -5.09
CA THR A 158 -11.82 -23.38 -6.18
C THR A 158 -13.06 -22.50 -6.38
N PRO A 159 -13.72 -22.52 -7.55
CA PRO A 159 -14.96 -21.78 -7.78
C PRO A 159 -16.01 -22.04 -6.70
N ARG A 160 -16.17 -23.29 -6.28
CA ARG A 160 -17.14 -23.67 -5.22
C ARG A 160 -16.76 -23.13 -3.83
N GLU A 161 -15.47 -23.10 -3.50
CA GLU A 161 -15.00 -22.53 -2.26
C GLU A 161 -15.17 -20.99 -2.25
N ARG A 162 -14.94 -20.32 -3.39
CA ARG A 162 -15.21 -18.87 -3.52
C ARG A 162 -16.69 -18.56 -3.38
N GLU A 163 -17.57 -19.34 -4.00
CA GLU A 163 -19.02 -19.19 -3.87
C GLU A 163 -19.48 -19.32 -2.40
N ILE A 164 -18.95 -20.30 -1.68
CA ILE A 164 -19.26 -20.47 -0.25
C ILE A 164 -18.68 -19.32 0.56
N LEU A 165 -17.44 -18.88 0.29
CA LEU A 165 -16.82 -17.76 0.98
C LEU A 165 -17.62 -16.46 0.77
N SER A 166 -18.09 -16.18 -0.44
CA SER A 166 -18.93 -15.01 -0.74
C SER A 166 -20.18 -15.01 0.15
N LEU A 167 -20.88 -16.14 0.26
CA LEU A 167 -22.07 -16.26 1.12
C LEU A 167 -21.75 -16.12 2.62
N VAL A 168 -20.57 -16.57 3.04
CA VAL A 168 -20.10 -16.37 4.42
C VAL A 168 -19.79 -14.88 4.67
N VAL A 169 -19.20 -14.19 3.72
CA VAL A 169 -18.96 -12.73 3.78
C VAL A 169 -20.27 -11.94 3.82
N GLU A 170 -21.33 -12.42 3.11
CA GLU A 170 -22.70 -11.90 3.22
C GLU A 170 -23.33 -12.15 4.61
N GLY A 171 -22.68 -12.91 5.50
CA GLY A 171 -23.16 -13.22 6.84
C GLY A 171 -24.11 -14.44 6.93
N LEU A 172 -24.22 -15.25 5.89
CA LEU A 172 -25.12 -16.40 5.90
C LEU A 172 -24.58 -17.55 6.79
N PRO A 173 -25.41 -18.13 7.68
CA PRO A 173 -25.05 -19.34 8.43
C PRO A 173 -25.03 -20.59 7.52
N SER A 174 -24.25 -21.60 7.92
CA SER A 174 -24.07 -22.85 7.14
C SER A 174 -25.40 -23.52 6.69
N GLN A 175 -26.46 -23.42 7.48
CA GLN A 175 -27.79 -23.96 7.11
C GLN A 175 -28.41 -23.24 5.92
N ASN A 176 -28.28 -21.92 5.86
CA ASN A 176 -28.82 -21.11 4.76
C ASN A 176 -27.99 -21.29 3.49
N ILE A 177 -26.65 -21.37 3.63
CA ILE A 177 -25.73 -21.69 2.53
C ILE A 177 -26.07 -23.07 1.95
N ALA A 178 -26.24 -24.09 2.79
CA ALA A 178 -26.58 -25.43 2.39
C ALA A 178 -27.89 -25.47 1.56
N ARG A 179 -28.93 -24.75 2.03
CA ARG A 179 -30.21 -24.62 1.32
C ARG A 179 -30.05 -23.90 -0.01
N ARG A 180 -29.33 -22.79 -0.04
CA ARG A 180 -29.12 -21.98 -1.26
C ARG A 180 -28.34 -22.71 -2.33
N LEU A 181 -27.39 -23.55 -1.91
CA LEU A 181 -26.49 -24.27 -2.81
C LEU A 181 -26.88 -25.75 -3.09
N GLY A 182 -28.02 -26.22 -2.54
CA GLY A 182 -28.52 -27.57 -2.75
C GLY A 182 -27.61 -28.67 -2.16
N MET A 183 -26.97 -28.41 -1.01
CA MET A 183 -26.04 -29.34 -0.38
C MET A 183 -26.36 -29.59 1.11
N SER A 184 -25.68 -30.55 1.74
CA SER A 184 -25.83 -30.77 3.19
C SER A 184 -25.02 -29.71 3.99
N VAL A 185 -25.45 -29.41 5.22
CA VAL A 185 -24.72 -28.53 6.16
C VAL A 185 -23.31 -29.09 6.38
N LYS A 186 -23.18 -30.41 6.55
CA LYS A 186 -21.89 -31.11 6.70
C LYS A 186 -20.95 -30.83 5.52
N THR A 187 -21.49 -30.80 4.29
CA THR A 187 -20.70 -30.47 3.08
C THR A 187 -20.22 -29.01 3.12
N VAL A 188 -21.06 -28.06 3.53
CA VAL A 188 -20.67 -26.65 3.71
C VAL A 188 -19.54 -26.54 4.74
N ASP A 189 -19.66 -27.23 5.87
CA ASP A 189 -18.64 -27.17 6.94
C ASP A 189 -17.31 -27.79 6.48
N VAL A 190 -17.32 -28.83 5.66
CA VAL A 190 -16.11 -29.38 5.02
C VAL A 190 -15.45 -28.34 4.10
N HIS A 191 -16.25 -27.62 3.29
CA HIS A 191 -15.70 -26.56 2.45
C HIS A 191 -15.13 -25.40 3.29
N ARG A 192 -15.80 -24.97 4.36
CA ARG A 192 -15.29 -23.94 5.29
C ARG A 192 -13.95 -24.36 5.90
N ALA A 193 -13.81 -25.61 6.30
CA ALA A 193 -12.53 -26.14 6.80
C ALA A 193 -11.42 -26.10 5.72
N ARG A 194 -11.75 -26.44 4.47
CA ARG A 194 -10.80 -26.37 3.34
C ARG A 194 -10.41 -24.93 3.00
N ILE A 195 -11.38 -24.00 3.00
CA ILE A 195 -11.11 -22.57 2.80
C ILE A 195 -10.13 -22.07 3.87
N LYS A 196 -10.41 -22.35 5.15
CA LYS A 196 -9.50 -22.01 6.25
C LYS A 196 -8.09 -22.54 6.01
N ALA A 197 -7.96 -23.84 5.68
CA ALA A 197 -6.66 -24.47 5.44
C ALA A 197 -5.90 -23.87 4.24
N LYS A 198 -6.59 -23.60 3.12
CA LYS A 198 -5.97 -23.04 1.92
C LYS A 198 -5.58 -21.57 2.05
N THR A 199 -6.33 -20.81 2.87
CA THR A 199 -6.04 -19.40 3.11
C THR A 199 -5.10 -19.17 4.29
N ASP A 200 -4.72 -20.25 4.98
CA ASP A 200 -3.90 -20.18 6.18
C ASP A 200 -4.42 -19.13 7.18
N ALA A 201 -5.72 -19.10 7.34
CA ALA A 201 -6.39 -18.19 8.26
C ALA A 201 -6.58 -18.85 9.62
N ASP A 202 -6.46 -18.08 10.71
CA ASP A 202 -6.72 -18.60 12.07
C ASP A 202 -8.15 -19.08 12.24
N SER A 203 -9.08 -18.39 11.59
CA SER A 203 -10.49 -18.72 11.55
C SER A 203 -11.17 -18.17 10.29
N ILE A 204 -12.33 -18.72 9.94
CA ILE A 204 -13.17 -18.14 8.87
C ILE A 204 -13.60 -16.71 9.22
N SER A 205 -13.86 -16.42 10.49
CA SER A 205 -14.21 -15.07 10.93
C SER A 205 -13.07 -14.07 10.73
N THR A 206 -11.83 -14.48 10.96
CA THR A 206 -10.64 -13.67 10.67
C THR A 206 -10.54 -13.37 9.18
N LEU A 207 -10.70 -14.40 8.32
CA LEU A 207 -10.68 -14.21 6.87
C LEU A 207 -11.79 -13.26 6.40
N VAL A 208 -13.02 -13.41 6.92
CA VAL A 208 -14.14 -12.51 6.59
C VAL A 208 -13.84 -11.07 7.01
N ARG A 209 -13.31 -10.87 8.21
CA ARG A 209 -12.90 -9.55 8.68
C ARG A 209 -11.86 -8.92 7.74
N ASP A 210 -10.86 -9.68 7.31
CA ASP A 210 -9.80 -9.19 6.43
C ASP A 210 -10.33 -8.89 5.02
N VAL A 211 -11.22 -9.73 4.47
CA VAL A 211 -11.93 -9.47 3.22
C VAL A 211 -12.71 -8.15 3.27
N LEU A 212 -13.46 -7.91 4.35
CA LEU A 212 -14.25 -6.69 4.50
C LEU A 212 -13.38 -5.46 4.76
N ARG A 213 -12.37 -5.58 5.63
CA ARG A 213 -11.46 -4.49 6.00
C ARG A 213 -10.69 -3.97 4.80
N TYR A 214 -10.13 -4.87 4.01
CA TYR A 214 -9.29 -4.53 2.86
C TYR A 214 -10.07 -4.48 1.55
N GLN A 215 -11.40 -4.60 1.59
CA GLN A 215 -12.28 -4.56 0.41
C GLN A 215 -11.80 -5.51 -0.70
N VAL A 216 -11.45 -6.74 -0.30
CA VAL A 216 -10.95 -7.75 -1.23
C VAL A 216 -12.12 -8.39 -1.96
N ASP A 217 -12.04 -8.42 -3.29
CA ASP A 217 -13.06 -9.02 -4.12
C ASP A 217 -13.04 -10.55 -4.00
N VAL A 218 -14.21 -11.16 -3.84
CA VAL A 218 -14.39 -12.62 -3.88
C VAL A 218 -15.08 -12.97 -5.20
N PRO A 219 -14.31 -13.25 -6.27
CA PRO A 219 -14.89 -13.46 -7.58
C PRO A 219 -15.71 -14.75 -7.60
N VAL A 220 -17.00 -14.63 -7.94
CA VAL A 220 -17.93 -15.74 -8.10
C VAL A 220 -18.28 -15.83 -9.57
N ASP A 221 -18.01 -17.00 -10.19
CA ASP A 221 -18.43 -17.28 -11.54
C ASP A 221 -19.97 -17.38 -11.55
N ARG A 222 -20.62 -16.35 -12.10
CA ARG A 222 -22.08 -16.38 -12.29
C ARG A 222 -22.38 -17.33 -13.46
N HIS A 223 -22.96 -18.47 -13.14
CA HIS A 223 -23.54 -19.38 -14.14
C HIS A 223 -24.90 -18.87 -14.59
#